data_d276e1f3505d03176b930e090c0cf57b
#
_entry.id   d276e1f3505d03176b930e090c0cf57b
#
_cell.length_a   1.000
_cell.length_b   1.000
_cell.length_c   1.000
_cell.angle_alpha   90.00
_cell.angle_beta   90.00
_cell.angle_gamma   90.00
#
_symmetry.space_group_name_H-M   'P 1'
#
loop_
_entity.id
_entity.type
_entity.pdbx_description
1 polymer ?
#
loop_
_entity_poly.entity_id
_entity_poly.type
_entity_poly.pdbx_seq_one_letter_code
_entity_poly.pdbx_strand_id
1 'polypeptide(L)'
;MVYIGLDIVRVNQYYGEAAAEDQLCFTANELRLSIHDNEAAARVSGGGFAVARTSSSEQETCDWAEHLLERLNRYMERYEKDYHPDFRAGIYMLQISDRDCETALFNARQGYQQAVVKNLPFVLVQPEHLKQESERLQLKKQTLSAIRNREFQMFL
;
A
#
# COMPACT_ATOMS: atom_id res chain seq x y z
N MET A 1 3.97 9.05 4.69
CA MET A 1 2.65 8.45 4.35
C MET A 1 2.80 6.94 4.29
N VAL A 2 1.97 6.21 5.00
CA VAL A 2 1.93 4.74 4.96
C VAL A 2 0.55 4.30 4.49
N TYR A 3 0.50 3.41 3.52
CA TYR A 3 -0.74 2.72 3.11
C TYR A 3 -0.67 1.27 3.57
N ILE A 4 -1.68 0.84 4.31
CA ILE A 4 -1.80 -0.53 4.82
C ILE A 4 -3.03 -1.15 4.17
N GLY A 5 -2.90 -2.34 3.63
CA GLY A 5 -3.99 -3.01 2.95
C GLY A 5 -4.11 -4.49 3.28
N LEU A 6 -5.36 -4.95 3.21
CA LEU A 6 -5.76 -6.34 3.32
C LEU A 6 -6.72 -6.67 2.17
N ASP A 7 -6.62 -7.86 1.61
CA ASP A 7 -7.61 -8.36 0.65
C ASP A 7 -8.91 -8.73 1.39
N ILE A 8 -9.69 -7.71 1.72
CA ILE A 8 -10.92 -7.85 2.49
C ILE A 8 -11.99 -8.65 1.74
N VAL A 9 -11.93 -8.66 0.40
CA VAL A 9 -12.85 -9.44 -0.43
C VAL A 9 -12.61 -10.94 -0.18
N ARG A 10 -11.35 -11.36 -0.15
CA ARG A 10 -10.99 -12.74 0.19
C ARG A 10 -11.30 -13.07 1.63
N VAL A 11 -11.05 -12.18 2.58
CA VAL A 11 -11.45 -12.37 3.98
C VAL A 11 -12.95 -12.66 4.05
N ASN A 12 -13.77 -11.84 3.38
CA ASN A 12 -15.22 -12.03 3.33
C ASN A 12 -15.61 -13.37 2.69
N GLN A 13 -14.97 -13.75 1.58
CA GLN A 13 -15.25 -15.02 0.89
C GLN A 13 -14.92 -16.25 1.73
N TYR A 14 -13.81 -16.23 2.48
CA TYR A 14 -13.34 -17.39 3.25
C TYR A 14 -13.92 -17.46 4.66
N TYR A 15 -14.14 -16.31 5.32
CA TYR A 15 -14.50 -16.24 6.74
C TYR A 15 -15.87 -15.59 6.98
N GLY A 16 -16.46 -14.97 5.95
CA GLY A 16 -17.75 -14.28 6.03
C GLY A 16 -17.64 -12.81 6.43
N GLU A 17 -18.75 -12.10 6.26
CA GLU A 17 -18.84 -10.64 6.44
C GLU A 17 -18.51 -10.21 7.88
N ALA A 18 -19.00 -10.96 8.88
CA ALA A 18 -18.73 -10.66 10.28
C ALA A 18 -17.22 -10.69 10.62
N ALA A 19 -16.48 -11.64 10.07
CA ALA A 19 -15.03 -11.72 10.26
C ALA A 19 -14.29 -10.58 9.54
N ALA A 20 -14.77 -10.22 8.33
CA ALA A 20 -14.21 -9.09 7.59
C ALA A 20 -14.42 -7.77 8.34
N GLU A 21 -15.62 -7.54 8.88
CA GLU A 21 -15.94 -6.33 9.64
C GLU A 21 -15.15 -6.27 10.96
N ASP A 22 -15.06 -7.39 11.68
CA ASP A 22 -14.28 -7.50 12.90
C ASP A 22 -12.78 -7.20 12.65
N GLN A 23 -12.22 -7.69 11.54
CA GLN A 23 -10.85 -7.39 11.15
C GLN A 23 -10.63 -5.90 10.84
N LEU A 24 -11.59 -5.26 10.18
CA LEU A 24 -11.54 -3.82 9.90
C LEU A 24 -11.61 -2.99 11.19
N CYS A 25 -12.49 -3.37 12.11
CA CYS A 25 -12.61 -2.72 13.41
C CYS A 25 -11.35 -2.88 14.25
N PHE A 26 -10.77 -4.09 14.27
CA PHE A 26 -9.51 -4.34 14.94
C PHE A 26 -8.38 -3.47 14.36
N THR A 27 -8.25 -3.44 13.02
CA THR A 27 -7.25 -2.62 12.34
C THR A 27 -7.38 -1.13 12.68
N ALA A 28 -8.61 -0.60 12.63
CA ALA A 28 -8.87 0.79 12.99
C ALA A 28 -8.46 1.10 14.45
N ASN A 29 -8.71 0.17 15.35
CA ASN A 29 -8.37 0.30 16.77
C ASN A 29 -6.87 0.25 17.01
N GLU A 30 -6.15 -0.68 16.37
CA GLU A 30 -4.69 -0.78 16.42
C GLU A 30 -4.04 0.48 15.87
N LEU A 31 -4.54 1.02 14.76
CA LEU A 31 -4.05 2.28 14.20
C LEU A 31 -4.25 3.44 15.17
N ARG A 32 -5.44 3.56 15.76
CA ARG A 32 -5.74 4.61 16.75
C ARG A 32 -4.81 4.58 17.96
N LEU A 33 -4.38 3.38 18.38
CA LEU A 33 -3.48 3.19 19.51
C LEU A 33 -2.00 3.40 19.16
N SER A 34 -1.66 3.34 17.88
CA SER A 34 -0.27 3.39 17.40
C SER A 34 0.15 4.74 16.81
N ILE A 35 -0.78 5.71 16.71
CA ILE A 35 -0.50 7.08 16.23
C ILE A 35 -0.49 8.09 17.38
N HIS A 36 0.23 9.19 17.19
CA HIS A 36 0.32 10.31 18.11
C HIS A 36 -0.68 11.42 17.76
N ASP A 37 -0.86 12.40 18.65
CA ASP A 37 -1.83 13.49 18.50
C ASP A 37 -1.66 14.34 17.23
N ASN A 38 -0.45 14.43 16.70
CA ASN A 38 -0.11 15.14 15.47
C ASN A 38 -0.11 14.25 14.22
N GLU A 39 -0.56 13.02 14.34
CA GLU A 39 -0.66 12.03 13.25
C GLU A 39 -2.13 11.74 12.93
N ALA A 40 -2.38 11.19 11.76
CA ALA A 40 -3.74 10.87 11.35
C ALA A 40 -3.81 9.50 10.66
N ALA A 41 -4.86 8.76 10.95
CA ALA A 41 -5.18 7.53 10.25
C ALA A 41 -6.61 7.56 9.73
N ALA A 42 -6.84 7.03 8.55
CA ALA A 42 -8.16 6.95 7.92
C ALA A 42 -8.30 5.68 7.09
N ARG A 43 -9.50 5.12 7.07
CA ARG A 43 -9.88 4.10 6.09
C ARG A 43 -10.17 4.78 4.76
N VAL A 44 -9.47 4.40 3.70
CA VAL A 44 -9.53 5.07 2.38
C VAL A 44 -10.18 4.21 1.29
N SER A 45 -10.23 2.90 1.50
CA SER A 45 -10.91 1.99 0.56
C SER A 45 -11.16 0.65 1.25
N GLY A 46 -12.07 -0.17 0.79
CA GLY A 46 -12.35 -1.57 1.22
C GLY A 46 -11.56 -2.06 2.44
N GLY A 47 -10.46 -2.75 2.21
CA GLY A 47 -9.51 -3.18 3.25
C GLY A 47 -8.27 -2.28 3.38
N GLY A 48 -8.31 -1.03 2.86
CA GLY A 48 -7.16 -0.12 2.82
C GLY A 48 -7.25 1.03 3.83
N PHE A 49 -6.15 1.28 4.54
CA PHE A 49 -5.97 2.37 5.50
C PHE A 49 -4.77 3.22 5.11
N ALA A 50 -4.89 4.52 5.32
CA ALA A 50 -3.80 5.47 5.17
C ALA A 50 -3.42 6.04 6.53
N VAL A 51 -2.11 6.21 6.75
CA VAL A 51 -1.56 6.82 7.97
C VAL A 51 -0.58 7.91 7.56
N ALA A 52 -0.89 9.14 7.97
CA ALA A 52 0.04 10.25 7.94
C ALA A 52 0.71 10.36 9.30
N ARG A 53 2.01 10.05 9.35
CA ARG A 53 2.77 10.13 10.60
C ARG A 53 4.02 10.98 10.45
N THR A 54 4.49 11.50 11.56
CA THR A 54 5.79 12.17 11.68
C THR A 54 6.85 11.14 12.06
N SER A 55 8.04 11.26 11.49
CA SER A 55 9.16 10.38 11.77
C SER A 55 10.48 11.11 11.62
N SER A 56 11.46 10.74 12.41
CA SER A 56 12.82 11.29 12.34
C SER A 56 13.67 10.61 11.27
N SER A 57 13.27 9.41 10.82
CA SER A 57 14.00 8.62 9.84
C SER A 57 13.10 7.62 9.08
N GLU A 58 13.59 7.17 7.92
CA GLU A 58 12.97 6.07 7.17
C GLU A 58 12.90 4.79 8.01
N GLN A 59 14.00 4.49 8.73
CA GLN A 59 14.09 3.28 9.55
C GLN A 59 13.01 3.26 10.64
N GLU A 60 12.79 4.35 11.35
CA GLU A 60 11.75 4.45 12.36
C GLU A 60 10.35 4.17 11.78
N THR A 61 10.08 4.64 10.56
CA THR A 61 8.80 4.38 9.89
C THR A 61 8.69 2.92 9.46
N CYS A 62 9.78 2.32 8.98
CA CYS A 62 9.81 0.89 8.62
C CYS A 62 9.60 0.00 9.83
N ASP A 63 10.30 0.25 10.94
CA ASP A 63 10.17 -0.51 12.18
C ASP A 63 8.75 -0.42 12.75
N TRP A 64 8.17 0.78 12.73
CA TRP A 64 6.78 0.97 13.15
C TRP A 64 5.80 0.18 12.27
N ALA A 65 5.99 0.22 10.95
CA ALA A 65 5.12 -0.51 10.03
C ALA A 65 5.25 -2.02 10.21
N GLU A 66 6.47 -2.53 10.40
CA GLU A 66 6.73 -3.95 10.63
C GLU A 66 6.03 -4.44 11.89
N HIS A 67 6.22 -3.76 13.03
CA HIS A 67 5.56 -4.11 14.29
C HIS A 67 4.02 -4.04 14.21
N LEU A 68 3.49 -3.06 13.47
CA LEU A 68 2.04 -2.97 13.27
C LEU A 68 1.53 -4.13 12.43
N LEU A 69 2.19 -4.44 11.31
CA LEU A 69 1.83 -5.56 10.43
C LEU A 69 1.88 -6.90 11.17
N GLU A 70 2.90 -7.12 12.01
CA GLU A 70 2.98 -8.33 12.85
C GLU A 70 1.76 -8.47 13.77
N ARG A 71 1.33 -7.38 14.44
CA ARG A 71 0.14 -7.43 15.30
C ARG A 71 -1.14 -7.71 14.50
N LEU A 72 -1.29 -7.05 13.34
CA LEU A 72 -2.45 -7.24 12.48
C LEU A 72 -2.52 -8.67 11.92
N ASN A 73 -1.38 -9.22 11.48
CA ASN A 73 -1.32 -10.57 10.94
C ASN A 73 -1.54 -11.63 12.02
N ARG A 74 -0.95 -11.44 13.22
CA ARG A 74 -1.19 -12.33 14.37
C ARG A 74 -2.67 -12.39 14.77
N TYR A 75 -3.40 -11.29 14.63
CA TYR A 75 -4.82 -11.28 14.90
C TYR A 75 -5.62 -12.14 13.90
N MET A 76 -5.14 -12.28 12.66
CA MET A 76 -5.72 -13.16 11.64
C MET A 76 -5.48 -14.65 11.93
N GLU A 77 -4.40 -15.01 12.60
CA GLU A 77 -4.07 -16.42 12.93
C GLU A 77 -5.11 -17.13 13.81
N ARG A 78 -5.98 -16.37 14.49
CA ARG A 78 -7.09 -16.92 15.26
C ARG A 78 -8.17 -17.63 14.43
N TYR A 79 -8.20 -17.36 13.12
CA TYR A 79 -9.11 -18.04 12.22
C TYR A 79 -8.46 -19.34 11.74
N GLU A 80 -8.99 -20.48 12.21
CA GLU A 80 -8.51 -21.85 11.94
C GLU A 80 -8.86 -22.30 10.51
N LYS A 81 -8.37 -21.63 9.48
CA LYS A 81 -8.53 -22.04 8.07
C LYS A 81 -7.20 -21.97 7.33
N ASP A 82 -7.10 -22.74 6.27
CA ASP A 82 -5.89 -22.88 5.44
C ASP A 82 -5.46 -21.59 4.71
N TYR A 83 -6.33 -20.57 4.66
CA TYR A 83 -6.04 -19.30 4.00
C TYR A 83 -5.91 -18.17 5.03
N HIS A 84 -4.72 -17.62 5.11
CA HIS A 84 -4.42 -16.43 5.95
C HIS A 84 -4.05 -15.27 5.03
N PRO A 85 -4.98 -14.32 4.79
CA PRO A 85 -4.64 -13.12 4.06
C PRO A 85 -3.74 -12.22 4.91
N ASP A 86 -2.59 -11.85 4.35
CA ASP A 86 -1.62 -11.00 5.04
C ASP A 86 -1.93 -9.51 4.83
N PHE A 87 -1.81 -8.75 5.90
CA PHE A 87 -1.65 -7.32 5.80
C PHE A 87 -0.29 -6.98 5.22
N ARG A 88 -0.29 -6.01 4.32
CA ARG A 88 0.93 -5.48 3.69
C ARG A 88 0.88 -3.98 3.69
N ALA A 89 2.05 -3.35 3.55
CA ALA A 89 2.13 -1.91 3.52
C ALA A 89 2.98 -1.38 2.37
N GLY A 90 2.69 -0.13 2.00
CA GLY A 90 3.58 0.70 1.21
C GLY A 90 3.89 1.96 1.98
N ILE A 91 5.15 2.33 2.02
CA ILE A 91 5.68 3.48 2.75
C ILE A 91 6.21 4.49 1.74
N TYR A 92 5.80 5.73 1.87
CA TYR A 92 6.33 6.84 1.09
C TYR A 92 6.76 7.97 2.01
N MET A 93 8.04 8.33 1.97
CA MET A 93 8.56 9.49 2.70
C MET A 93 8.29 10.75 1.89
N LEU A 94 7.50 11.67 2.47
CA LEU A 94 7.14 12.92 1.81
C LEU A 94 8.38 13.74 1.48
N GLN A 95 8.39 14.28 0.28
CA GLN A 95 9.44 15.16 -0.21
C GLN A 95 8.95 16.63 -0.12
N ILE A 96 9.89 17.56 -0.01
CA ILE A 96 9.58 19.02 -0.02
C ILE A 96 8.87 19.42 -1.33
N SER A 97 9.09 18.66 -2.40
CA SER A 97 8.46 18.87 -3.71
C SER A 97 7.03 18.37 -3.81
N ASP A 98 6.55 17.58 -2.85
CA ASP A 98 5.19 17.03 -2.88
C ASP A 98 4.18 18.17 -2.65
N ARG A 99 3.21 18.26 -3.56
CA ARG A 99 2.27 19.37 -3.60
C ARG A 99 0.98 19.10 -2.81
N ASP A 100 0.65 17.82 -2.64
CA ASP A 100 -0.61 17.40 -2.03
C ASP A 100 -0.52 16.00 -1.38
N CYS A 101 -1.46 15.75 -0.48
CA CYS A 101 -1.58 14.47 0.20
C CYS A 101 -2.05 13.34 -0.74
N GLU A 102 -2.73 13.66 -1.83
CA GLU A 102 -3.24 12.66 -2.77
C GLU A 102 -2.09 11.98 -3.51
N THR A 103 -1.11 12.75 -3.95
CA THR A 103 0.13 12.23 -4.54
C THR A 103 0.89 11.33 -3.56
N ALA A 104 1.02 11.77 -2.31
CA ALA A 104 1.70 10.97 -1.28
C ALA A 104 0.96 9.66 -0.99
N LEU A 105 -0.37 9.69 -0.93
CA LEU A 105 -1.21 8.50 -0.75
C LEU A 105 -1.11 7.56 -1.96
N PHE A 106 -1.14 8.10 -3.18
CA PHE A 106 -0.95 7.33 -4.39
C PHE A 106 0.39 6.60 -4.39
N ASN A 107 1.47 7.28 -4.05
CA ASN A 107 2.82 6.70 -3.99
C ASN A 107 2.92 5.60 -2.93
N ALA A 108 2.38 5.82 -1.74
CA ALA A 108 2.31 4.79 -0.71
C ALA A 108 1.50 3.56 -1.17
N ARG A 109 0.38 3.79 -1.87
CA ARG A 109 -0.43 2.70 -2.44
C ARG A 109 0.31 1.92 -3.52
N GLN A 110 1.14 2.56 -4.34
CA GLN A 110 2.02 1.87 -5.30
C GLN A 110 3.00 0.95 -4.57
N GLY A 111 3.59 1.42 -3.45
CA GLY A 111 4.43 0.58 -2.59
C GLY A 111 3.70 -0.66 -2.07
N TYR A 112 2.46 -0.50 -1.60
CA TYR A 112 1.62 -1.62 -1.19
C TYR A 112 1.40 -2.63 -2.33
N GLN A 113 1.08 -2.16 -3.53
CA GLN A 113 0.90 -3.03 -4.70
C GLN A 113 2.19 -3.81 -5.03
N GLN A 114 3.34 -3.15 -4.93
CA GLN A 114 4.63 -3.82 -5.11
C GLN A 114 4.90 -4.85 -4.00
N ALA A 115 4.55 -4.55 -2.75
CA ALA A 115 4.67 -5.48 -1.63
C ALA A 115 3.84 -6.74 -1.86
N VAL A 116 2.61 -6.60 -2.36
CA VAL A 116 1.74 -7.72 -2.73
C VAL A 116 2.37 -8.57 -3.84
N VAL A 117 2.84 -7.94 -4.93
CA VAL A 117 3.42 -8.66 -6.08
C VAL A 117 4.73 -9.37 -5.70
N LYS A 118 5.57 -8.72 -4.89
CA LYS A 118 6.88 -9.27 -4.47
C LYS A 118 6.79 -10.20 -3.26
N ASN A 119 5.60 -10.39 -2.70
CA ASN A 119 5.36 -11.15 -1.46
C ASN A 119 6.21 -10.63 -0.29
N LEU A 120 6.30 -9.31 -0.12
CA LEU A 120 7.02 -8.64 0.96
C LEU A 120 6.03 -8.08 1.99
N PRO A 121 6.40 -7.93 3.26
CA PRO A 121 5.54 -7.30 4.28
C PRO A 121 5.28 -5.84 3.93
N PHE A 122 6.28 -5.11 3.49
CA PHE A 122 6.12 -3.73 3.02
C PHE A 122 7.16 -3.37 1.95
N VAL A 123 6.93 -2.25 1.26
CA VAL A 123 7.89 -1.62 0.34
C VAL A 123 8.00 -0.15 0.68
N LEU A 124 9.23 0.32 0.91
CA LEU A 124 9.58 1.73 0.97
C LEU A 124 9.78 2.25 -0.45
N VAL A 125 8.95 3.19 -0.86
CA VAL A 125 8.96 3.75 -2.21
C VAL A 125 10.00 4.85 -2.28
N GLN A 126 10.99 4.70 -3.15
CA GLN A 126 11.98 5.72 -3.45
C GLN A 126 11.48 6.64 -4.58
N PRO A 127 11.62 7.97 -4.44
CA PRO A 127 11.14 8.93 -5.46
C PRO A 127 11.71 8.71 -6.87
N GLU A 128 12.94 8.21 -6.94
CA GLU A 128 13.62 7.92 -8.21
C GLU A 128 12.95 6.77 -8.97
N HIS A 129 12.48 5.75 -8.26
CA HIS A 129 11.77 4.62 -8.87
C HIS A 129 10.42 5.04 -9.46
N LEU A 130 9.76 6.03 -8.85
CA LEU A 130 8.49 6.57 -9.35
C LEU A 130 8.67 7.31 -10.67
N LYS A 131 9.78 8.04 -10.86
CA LYS A 131 10.10 8.69 -12.14
C LYS A 131 10.31 7.66 -13.24
N GLN A 132 11.11 6.63 -12.96
CA GLN A 132 11.40 5.57 -13.93
C GLN A 132 10.12 4.80 -14.32
N GLU A 133 9.23 4.52 -13.36
CA GLU A 133 7.98 3.81 -13.63
C GLU A 133 6.97 4.68 -14.39
N SER A 134 6.90 5.97 -14.08
CA SER A 134 6.12 6.97 -14.85
C SER A 134 6.61 7.09 -16.28
N GLU A 135 7.91 7.21 -16.48
CA GLU A 135 8.54 7.26 -17.82
C GLU A 135 8.28 5.97 -18.60
N ARG A 136 8.41 4.81 -17.96
CA ARG A 136 8.12 3.51 -18.56
C ARG A 136 6.66 3.36 -18.96
N LEU A 137 5.72 3.86 -18.15
CA LEU A 137 4.28 3.86 -18.45
C LEU A 137 3.96 4.83 -19.60
N GLN A 138 4.60 6.01 -19.64
CA GLN A 138 4.47 6.93 -20.75
C GLN A 138 5.01 6.33 -22.04
N LEU A 139 6.19 5.71 -22.00
CA LEU A 139 6.77 5.00 -23.14
C LEU A 139 5.84 3.89 -23.64
N LYS A 140 5.28 3.09 -22.72
CA LYS A 140 4.32 2.03 -23.05
C LYS A 140 3.07 2.58 -23.73
N LYS A 141 2.52 3.70 -23.23
CA LYS A 141 1.36 4.37 -23.85
C LYS A 141 1.71 4.91 -25.25
N GLN A 142 2.87 5.54 -25.40
CA GLN A 142 3.36 6.05 -26.70
C GLN A 142 3.60 4.91 -27.69
N THR A 143 4.21 3.81 -27.26
CA THR A 143 4.44 2.62 -28.10
C THR A 143 3.12 2.01 -28.57
N LEU A 144 2.14 1.86 -27.68
CA LEU A 144 0.82 1.35 -28.05
C LEU A 144 0.08 2.29 -29.01
N SER A 145 0.22 3.60 -28.83
CA SER A 145 -0.33 4.60 -29.75
C SER A 145 0.35 4.52 -31.12
N ALA A 146 1.66 4.43 -31.17
CA ALA A 146 2.43 4.31 -32.41
C ALA A 146 2.11 3.00 -33.16
N ILE A 147 1.92 1.88 -32.47
CA ILE A 147 1.45 0.61 -33.06
C ILE A 147 0.04 0.79 -33.66
N ARG A 148 -0.88 1.43 -32.92
CA ARG A 148 -2.26 1.66 -33.36
C ARG A 148 -2.32 2.58 -34.58
N ASN A 149 -1.44 3.56 -34.64
CA ASN A 149 -1.32 4.53 -35.75
C ASN A 149 -0.48 4.02 -36.91
N ARG A 150 0.06 2.79 -36.85
CA ARG A 150 0.95 2.18 -37.86
C ARG A 150 2.21 3.04 -38.17
N GLU A 151 2.75 3.70 -37.14
CA GLU A 151 3.93 4.55 -37.27
C GLU A 151 5.26 3.78 -37.32
N PHE A 152 5.24 2.46 -37.12
CA PHE A 152 6.42 1.59 -37.25
C PHE A 152 6.63 1.22 -38.71
N GLN A 153 7.72 1.70 -39.29
CA GLN A 153 8.24 1.26 -40.62
C GLN A 153 9.37 0.25 -40.36
N MET A 154 9.22 -0.97 -40.89
CA MET A 154 10.34 -1.92 -40.97
C MET A 154 11.21 -1.52 -42.16
N PHE A 155 12.48 -1.20 -41.92
CA PHE A 155 13.49 -1.14 -42.94
C PHE A 155 14.15 -2.52 -43.07
N LEU A 156 13.99 -3.14 -44.23
CA LEU A 156 14.69 -4.36 -44.63
C LEU A 156 16.04 -3.99 -45.24
#